data_a3cf9ba347b1324fe677cd479c1fb765
#
_entry.id   a3cf9ba347b1324fe677cd479c1fb765
#
_cell.length_a   1.000
_cell.length_b   1.000
_cell.length_c   1.000
_cell.angle_alpha   90.00
_cell.angle_beta   90.00
_cell.angle_gamma   90.00
#
_symmetry.space_group_name_H-M   'P 1'
#
loop_
_entity.id
_entity.type
_entity.pdbx_description
1 polymer ?
#
loop_
_entity_poly.entity_id
_entity_poly.type
_entity_poly.pdbx_seq_one_letter_code
_entity_poly.pdbx_strand_id
1 'polypeptide(L)'
;MTCHAAQAASFANTVMGKIGKVRKGIMECENCHGPGSKHVKAGGGRGVGGMITFRNDDPRHTPEENNAICLTCHERGERTYWRGSTHDNRGLACTNCHTIMVNVTPKFQLAKLTEMDTCFQCHKDKRAQIWRSGHMPVREGKMTCSNCHNPHGTVNEALLKETTVNDTCYQCHAEKRGPFLFEHQPVRESCVNCHDPHGSVNDFMLKVSRPRLCQQCHANLTGHPGNPRNPQSIYAINRECQNCHAQIHGSNNPSGPRFLR
;
A
#
# COMPACT_ATOMS: atom_id res chain seq x y z
N MET A 1 12.81 -38.62 3.10
CA MET A 1 12.33 -37.48 3.91
C MET A 1 11.57 -37.94 5.17
N THR A 2 12.15 -38.80 5.93
CA THR A 2 11.52 -39.37 7.13
C THR A 2 11.42 -38.36 8.29
N CYS A 3 12.40 -37.45 8.42
CA CYS A 3 12.45 -36.51 9.56
C CYS A 3 11.56 -35.28 9.42
N HIS A 4 11.22 -34.85 8.19
CA HIS A 4 10.44 -33.64 7.88
C HIS A 4 9.16 -33.95 7.08
N ALA A 5 8.50 -35.07 7.35
CA ALA A 5 7.32 -35.51 6.60
C ALA A 5 6.17 -34.50 6.63
N ALA A 6 5.90 -33.91 7.80
CA ALA A 6 4.84 -32.91 7.95
C ALA A 6 5.12 -31.62 7.16
N GLN A 7 6.37 -31.12 7.20
CA GLN A 7 6.79 -29.94 6.44
C GLN A 7 6.74 -30.20 4.93
N ALA A 8 7.17 -31.38 4.49
CA ALA A 8 7.10 -31.76 3.09
C ALA A 8 5.66 -31.87 2.58
N ALA A 9 4.75 -32.43 3.38
CA ALA A 9 3.34 -32.51 3.06
C ALA A 9 2.68 -31.11 2.99
N SER A 10 3.00 -30.23 3.93
CA SER A 10 2.51 -28.84 3.93
C SER A 10 3.02 -28.09 2.72
N PHE A 11 4.33 -28.11 2.46
CA PHE A 11 4.95 -27.45 1.30
C PHE A 11 4.36 -27.92 -0.03
N ALA A 12 4.11 -29.22 -0.18
CA ALA A 12 3.55 -29.79 -1.41
C ALA A 12 2.20 -29.19 -1.82
N ASN A 13 1.47 -28.57 -0.88
CA ASN A 13 0.19 -27.89 -1.12
C ASN A 13 0.35 -26.40 -1.45
N THR A 14 1.54 -25.82 -1.29
CA THR A 14 1.82 -24.43 -1.62
C THR A 14 2.03 -24.24 -3.13
N VAL A 15 2.00 -22.99 -3.60
CA VAL A 15 2.30 -22.66 -5.00
C VAL A 15 3.70 -23.14 -5.38
N MET A 16 4.70 -22.89 -4.52
CA MET A 16 6.08 -23.29 -4.76
C MET A 16 6.23 -24.81 -4.80
N GLY A 17 5.59 -25.54 -3.90
CA GLY A 17 5.60 -27.00 -3.91
C GLY A 17 4.92 -27.61 -5.15
N LYS A 18 3.84 -26.98 -5.64
CA LYS A 18 3.19 -27.39 -6.89
C LYS A 18 4.09 -27.16 -8.11
N ILE A 19 4.81 -26.04 -8.14
CA ILE A 19 5.82 -25.78 -9.20
C ILE A 19 6.92 -26.83 -9.17
N GLY A 20 7.42 -27.19 -7.98
CA GLY A 20 8.44 -28.22 -7.79
C GLY A 20 8.02 -29.62 -8.28
N LYS A 21 6.73 -29.96 -8.22
CA LYS A 21 6.21 -31.20 -8.78
C LYS A 21 6.31 -31.24 -10.31
N VAL A 22 6.14 -30.10 -10.96
CA VAL A 22 6.18 -29.97 -12.43
C VAL A 22 7.60 -29.79 -12.94
N ARG A 23 8.40 -29.01 -12.22
CA ARG A 23 9.79 -28.69 -12.57
C ARG A 23 10.74 -29.30 -11.53
N LYS A 24 11.08 -30.58 -11.72
CA LYS A 24 11.99 -31.30 -10.85
C LYS A 24 13.36 -30.59 -10.73
N GLY A 25 13.92 -30.57 -9.53
CA GLY A 25 15.23 -29.97 -9.23
C GLY A 25 15.24 -28.46 -8.98
N ILE A 26 14.13 -27.73 -9.23
CA ILE A 26 14.11 -26.26 -9.09
C ILE A 26 13.59 -25.84 -7.72
N MET A 27 12.68 -26.62 -7.11
CA MET A 27 12.03 -26.30 -5.83
C MET A 27 12.19 -27.42 -4.82
N GLU A 28 13.43 -27.87 -4.65
CA GLU A 28 13.77 -28.83 -3.62
C GLU A 28 14.18 -28.11 -2.32
N CYS A 29 14.14 -28.81 -1.19
CA CYS A 29 14.42 -28.22 0.12
C CYS A 29 15.80 -27.54 0.16
N GLU A 30 16.79 -28.16 -0.44
CA GLU A 30 18.18 -27.68 -0.44
C GLU A 30 18.39 -26.42 -1.32
N ASN A 31 17.52 -26.16 -2.30
CA ASN A 31 17.62 -24.92 -3.09
C ASN A 31 17.42 -23.66 -2.24
N CYS A 32 16.64 -23.78 -1.15
CA CYS A 32 16.38 -22.68 -0.24
C CYS A 32 17.16 -22.78 1.07
N HIS A 33 17.22 -24.00 1.64
CA HIS A 33 17.80 -24.22 2.96
C HIS A 33 19.30 -24.57 2.94
N GLY A 34 19.89 -24.71 1.75
CA GLY A 34 21.27 -25.18 1.60
C GLY A 34 21.46 -26.70 1.74
N PRO A 35 22.66 -27.20 1.52
CA PRO A 35 22.93 -28.65 1.51
C PRO A 35 22.77 -29.31 2.89
N GLY A 36 21.93 -30.33 2.98
CA GLY A 36 21.52 -30.95 4.23
C GLY A 36 22.48 -32.06 4.76
N SER A 37 23.54 -32.40 4.05
CA SER A 37 24.41 -33.54 4.42
C SER A 37 25.03 -33.43 5.81
N LYS A 38 25.54 -32.25 6.17
CA LYS A 38 26.11 -31.98 7.51
C LYS A 38 25.02 -31.97 8.59
N HIS A 39 23.84 -31.47 8.26
CA HIS A 39 22.67 -31.48 9.15
C HIS A 39 22.24 -32.92 9.50
N VAL A 40 22.14 -33.77 8.50
CA VAL A 40 21.79 -35.19 8.70
C VAL A 40 22.87 -35.92 9.52
N LYS A 41 24.15 -35.71 9.18
CA LYS A 41 25.27 -36.33 9.90
C LYS A 41 25.32 -35.93 11.38
N ALA A 42 24.90 -34.68 11.69
CA ALA A 42 24.83 -34.20 13.08
C ALA A 42 23.56 -34.64 13.83
N GLY A 43 22.70 -35.44 13.25
CA GLY A 43 21.45 -35.91 13.87
C GLY A 43 20.30 -34.87 13.80
N GLY A 44 20.43 -33.85 13.02
CA GLY A 44 19.43 -32.79 12.88
C GLY A 44 19.62 -31.62 13.85
N GLY A 45 18.55 -30.85 14.05
CA GLY A 45 18.56 -29.66 14.89
C GLY A 45 18.45 -28.38 14.08
N ARG A 46 17.80 -27.36 14.63
CA ARG A 46 17.53 -26.11 13.94
C ARG A 46 18.82 -25.35 13.60
N GLY A 47 19.08 -25.14 12.31
CA GLY A 47 20.26 -24.46 11.79
C GLY A 47 21.58 -25.21 12.00
N VAL A 48 21.56 -26.42 12.52
CA VAL A 48 22.74 -27.26 12.65
C VAL A 48 23.23 -27.69 11.27
N GLY A 49 24.55 -27.71 11.08
CA GLY A 49 25.16 -28.05 9.80
C GLY A 49 25.10 -26.96 8.74
N GLY A 50 24.80 -25.69 9.12
CA GLY A 50 24.75 -24.55 8.22
C GLY A 50 23.42 -24.39 7.48
N MET A 51 22.36 -25.05 7.95
CA MET A 51 21.02 -24.94 7.35
C MET A 51 20.43 -23.57 7.58
N ILE A 52 19.96 -22.93 6.52
CA ILE A 52 19.27 -21.64 6.56
C ILE A 52 17.87 -21.84 7.09
N THR A 53 17.48 -21.04 8.09
CA THR A 53 16.20 -21.21 8.80
C THR A 53 15.12 -20.22 8.36
N PHE A 54 15.45 -19.15 7.67
CA PHE A 54 14.54 -18.05 7.28
C PHE A 54 13.78 -17.42 8.45
N ARG A 55 14.34 -17.48 9.65
CA ARG A 55 13.74 -16.85 10.83
C ARG A 55 14.31 -15.46 11.03
N ASN A 56 13.45 -14.52 11.37
CA ASN A 56 13.85 -13.13 11.63
C ASN A 56 14.66 -12.99 12.93
N ASP A 57 14.59 -13.98 13.82
CA ASP A 57 15.31 -14.04 15.09
C ASP A 57 16.56 -14.91 15.05
N ASP A 58 16.96 -15.39 13.88
CA ASP A 58 18.19 -16.19 13.73
C ASP A 58 19.39 -15.28 13.45
N PRO A 59 20.30 -15.08 14.43
CA PRO A 59 21.42 -14.17 14.27
C PRO A 59 22.49 -14.64 13.28
N ARG A 60 22.36 -15.85 12.75
CA ARG A 60 23.35 -16.44 11.81
C ARG A 60 23.14 -15.98 10.39
N HIS A 61 21.96 -15.45 10.06
CA HIS A 61 21.62 -15.01 8.73
C HIS A 61 20.92 -13.66 8.77
N THR A 62 21.43 -12.72 7.99
CA THR A 62 20.80 -11.41 7.84
C THR A 62 19.54 -11.50 6.97
N PRO A 63 18.62 -10.52 7.08
CA PRO A 63 17.49 -10.41 6.16
C PRO A 63 17.94 -10.35 4.69
N GLU A 64 19.06 -9.67 4.42
CA GLU A 64 19.62 -9.54 3.07
C GLU A 64 20.07 -10.91 2.51
N GLU A 65 20.79 -11.72 3.31
CA GLU A 65 21.20 -13.09 2.93
C GLU A 65 19.99 -13.98 2.65
N ASN A 66 18.96 -13.90 3.49
CA ASN A 66 17.70 -14.64 3.30
C ASN A 66 16.97 -14.17 2.03
N ASN A 67 16.93 -12.87 1.77
CA ASN A 67 16.29 -12.28 0.59
C ASN A 67 17.05 -12.67 -0.69
N ALA A 68 18.36 -12.72 -0.66
CA ALA A 68 19.18 -13.09 -1.81
C ALA A 68 18.78 -14.44 -2.40
N ILE A 69 18.42 -15.41 -1.55
CA ILE A 69 17.96 -16.72 -2.01
C ILE A 69 16.66 -16.61 -2.80
N CYS A 70 15.71 -15.82 -2.32
CA CYS A 70 14.43 -15.61 -3.02
C CYS A 70 14.65 -14.86 -4.35
N LEU A 71 15.52 -13.86 -4.33
CA LEU A 71 15.81 -12.99 -5.48
C LEU A 71 16.54 -13.71 -6.62
N THR A 72 17.21 -14.85 -6.38
CA THR A 72 17.77 -15.67 -7.48
C THR A 72 16.73 -16.00 -8.56
N CYS A 73 15.45 -16.09 -8.18
CA CYS A 73 14.34 -16.36 -9.09
C CYS A 73 13.34 -15.22 -9.15
N HIS A 74 13.21 -14.39 -8.11
CA HIS A 74 12.14 -13.41 -7.93
C HIS A 74 12.58 -11.95 -8.14
N GLU A 75 13.67 -11.66 -8.85
CA GLU A 75 14.18 -10.30 -9.11
C GLU A 75 13.58 -9.66 -10.38
N ARG A 76 12.33 -9.97 -10.73
CA ARG A 76 11.67 -9.48 -11.96
C ARG A 76 10.27 -8.94 -11.68
N GLY A 77 9.78 -8.14 -12.63
CA GLY A 77 8.44 -7.54 -12.54
C GLY A 77 8.31 -6.59 -11.36
N GLU A 78 7.26 -6.71 -10.59
CA GLU A 78 7.01 -5.82 -9.43
C GLU A 78 8.09 -5.86 -8.34
N ARG A 79 9.03 -6.79 -8.39
CA ARG A 79 10.13 -6.92 -7.42
C ARG A 79 11.47 -6.36 -7.92
N THR A 80 11.50 -5.82 -9.14
CA THR A 80 12.72 -5.25 -9.76
C THR A 80 13.39 -4.19 -8.89
N TYR A 81 12.58 -3.42 -8.16
CA TYR A 81 13.07 -2.33 -7.30
C TYR A 81 13.15 -2.72 -5.81
N TRP A 82 13.20 -4.04 -5.50
CA TRP A 82 13.32 -4.47 -4.11
C TRP A 82 14.59 -3.94 -3.47
N ARG A 83 15.74 -4.16 -4.10
CA ARG A 83 17.03 -3.69 -3.58
C ARG A 83 17.06 -2.17 -3.48
N GLY A 84 17.34 -1.69 -2.27
CA GLY A 84 17.32 -0.28 -1.94
C GLY A 84 15.93 0.33 -1.75
N SER A 85 14.86 -0.47 -1.81
CA SER A 85 13.51 0.00 -1.47
C SER A 85 13.40 0.37 0.01
N THR A 86 12.36 1.10 0.36
CA THR A 86 12.11 1.47 1.76
C THR A 86 12.03 0.24 2.69
N HIS A 87 11.43 -0.85 2.25
CA HIS A 87 11.30 -2.07 3.03
C HIS A 87 12.64 -2.80 3.15
N ASP A 88 13.40 -2.89 2.08
CA ASP A 88 14.76 -3.47 2.09
C ASP A 88 15.68 -2.70 3.03
N ASN A 89 15.72 -1.37 2.91
CA ASN A 89 16.52 -0.48 3.76
C ASN A 89 16.11 -0.52 5.25
N ARG A 90 14.91 -0.99 5.55
CA ARG A 90 14.44 -1.21 6.92
C ARG A 90 14.73 -2.64 7.41
N GLY A 91 15.48 -3.42 6.65
CA GLY A 91 15.89 -4.77 7.02
C GLY A 91 14.74 -5.79 7.01
N LEU A 92 13.71 -5.61 6.16
CA LEU A 92 12.66 -6.60 6.05
C LEU A 92 13.10 -7.79 5.20
N ALA A 93 12.79 -8.97 5.70
CA ALA A 93 12.90 -10.20 4.93
C ALA A 93 11.61 -10.48 4.15
N CYS A 94 11.71 -11.14 3.01
CA CYS A 94 10.55 -11.62 2.25
C CYS A 94 9.57 -12.40 3.15
N THR A 95 10.10 -13.13 4.11
CA THR A 95 9.35 -13.96 5.08
C THR A 95 8.62 -13.16 6.15
N ASN A 96 8.83 -11.85 6.27
CA ASN A 96 7.98 -11.00 7.12
C ASN A 96 6.55 -10.87 6.57
N CYS A 97 6.41 -10.95 5.25
CA CYS A 97 5.14 -10.80 4.56
C CYS A 97 4.65 -12.11 3.92
N HIS A 98 5.56 -12.98 3.49
CA HIS A 98 5.26 -14.22 2.77
C HIS A 98 5.58 -15.46 3.58
N THR A 99 4.78 -16.51 3.38
CA THR A 99 5.08 -17.87 3.89
C THR A 99 5.09 -18.86 2.75
N ILE A 100 6.20 -19.61 2.64
CA ILE A 100 6.40 -20.59 1.56
C ILE A 100 6.03 -22.00 1.99
N MET A 101 6.21 -22.30 3.28
CA MET A 101 6.03 -23.66 3.81
C MET A 101 4.58 -24.01 4.11
N VAL A 102 3.71 -23.01 4.23
CA VAL A 102 2.29 -23.16 4.58
C VAL A 102 1.44 -22.30 3.65
N ASN A 103 0.32 -22.84 3.20
CA ASN A 103 -0.63 -22.07 2.41
C ASN A 103 -1.68 -21.41 3.33
N VAL A 104 -1.42 -20.18 3.77
CA VAL A 104 -2.32 -19.39 4.63
C VAL A 104 -3.38 -18.70 3.79
N THR A 105 -3.01 -18.19 2.61
CA THR A 105 -3.91 -17.52 1.67
C THR A 105 -3.68 -18.00 0.24
N PRO A 106 -4.73 -18.09 -0.60
CA PRO A 106 -4.60 -18.51 -1.99
C PRO A 106 -3.85 -17.49 -2.88
N LYS A 107 -3.77 -16.22 -2.46
CA LYS A 107 -3.09 -15.16 -3.22
C LYS A 107 -1.76 -14.79 -2.58
N PHE A 108 -0.71 -14.70 -3.39
CA PHE A 108 0.62 -14.19 -3.06
C PHE A 108 1.33 -14.88 -1.89
N GLN A 109 0.82 -16.00 -1.38
CA GLN A 109 1.37 -16.72 -0.23
C GLN A 109 1.68 -15.79 0.96
N LEU A 110 0.75 -14.91 1.32
CA LEU A 110 0.91 -14.01 2.44
C LEU A 110 0.91 -14.78 3.77
N ALA A 111 1.65 -14.27 4.73
CA ALA A 111 1.76 -14.83 6.08
C ALA A 111 0.49 -14.61 6.93
N LYS A 112 -0.42 -13.74 6.51
CA LYS A 112 -1.72 -13.48 7.14
C LYS A 112 -2.85 -13.77 6.15
N LEU A 113 -4.06 -13.91 6.67
CA LEU A 113 -5.25 -14.23 5.87
C LEU A 113 -5.57 -13.16 4.83
N THR A 114 -5.35 -11.90 5.16
CA THR A 114 -5.56 -10.79 4.25
C THR A 114 -4.28 -10.00 4.01
N GLU A 115 -4.21 -9.29 2.89
CA GLU A 115 -3.14 -8.34 2.62
C GLU A 115 -3.11 -7.22 3.67
N MET A 116 -4.29 -6.71 4.04
CA MET A 116 -4.45 -5.69 5.06
C MET A 116 -3.83 -6.12 6.40
N ASP A 117 -4.12 -7.35 6.86
CA ASP A 117 -3.53 -7.88 8.10
C ASP A 117 -2.01 -8.03 8.01
N THR A 118 -1.50 -8.34 6.82
CA THR A 118 -0.06 -8.42 6.58
C THR A 118 0.59 -7.05 6.72
N CYS A 119 0.03 -6.01 6.10
CA CYS A 119 0.56 -4.65 6.18
C CYS A 119 0.44 -4.06 7.60
N PHE A 120 -0.66 -4.32 8.28
CA PHE A 120 -0.95 -3.77 9.61
C PHE A 120 -0.13 -4.38 10.75
N GLN A 121 0.71 -5.37 10.47
CA GLN A 121 1.70 -5.82 11.46
C GLN A 121 2.61 -4.64 11.88
N CYS A 122 2.96 -3.77 10.93
CA CYS A 122 3.85 -2.63 11.12
C CYS A 122 3.12 -1.28 10.95
N HIS A 123 2.23 -1.14 9.96
CA HIS A 123 1.52 0.10 9.62
C HIS A 123 0.26 0.31 10.49
N LYS A 124 0.46 0.40 11.81
CA LYS A 124 -0.64 0.54 12.79
C LYS A 124 -1.37 1.87 12.69
N ASP A 125 -0.67 2.93 12.29
CA ASP A 125 -1.25 4.25 12.02
C ASP A 125 -2.25 4.19 10.86
N LYS A 126 -1.89 3.50 9.76
CA LYS A 126 -2.78 3.30 8.61
C LYS A 126 -3.97 2.42 8.96
N ARG A 127 -3.76 1.41 9.81
CA ARG A 127 -4.86 0.65 10.38
C ARG A 127 -5.86 1.57 11.08
N ALA A 128 -5.38 2.44 11.98
CA ALA A 128 -6.24 3.37 12.70
C ALA A 128 -6.98 4.34 11.77
N GLN A 129 -6.33 4.81 10.69
CA GLN A 129 -6.94 5.70 9.71
C GLN A 129 -8.06 5.00 8.92
N ILE A 130 -7.81 3.79 8.40
CA ILE A 130 -8.79 3.01 7.61
C ILE A 130 -10.04 2.65 8.44
N TRP A 131 -9.94 2.63 9.77
CA TRP A 131 -11.10 2.37 10.65
C TRP A 131 -11.94 3.62 10.94
N ARG A 132 -11.58 4.80 10.42
CA ARG A 132 -12.40 6.02 10.53
C ARG A 132 -13.65 5.93 9.66
N SER A 133 -14.60 6.84 9.88
CA SER A 133 -15.91 6.86 9.20
C SER A 133 -15.78 7.08 7.68
N GLY A 134 -14.92 7.99 7.25
CA GLY A 134 -14.58 8.18 5.84
C GLY A 134 -13.30 7.42 5.51
N HIS A 135 -13.37 6.40 4.67
CA HIS A 135 -12.23 5.58 4.27
C HIS A 135 -12.42 5.01 2.86
N MET A 136 -11.32 4.62 2.23
CA MET A 136 -11.35 3.83 1.02
C MET A 136 -11.93 2.42 1.30
N PRO A 137 -12.60 1.76 0.33
CA PRO A 137 -13.30 0.49 0.55
C PRO A 137 -12.34 -0.72 0.67
N VAL A 138 -11.30 -0.55 1.48
CA VAL A 138 -10.30 -1.59 1.80
C VAL A 138 -10.88 -2.60 2.80
N ARG A 139 -11.62 -2.11 3.79
CA ARG A 139 -12.28 -2.96 4.80
C ARG A 139 -13.34 -3.87 4.18
N GLU A 140 -14.00 -3.38 3.15
CA GLU A 140 -15.05 -4.08 2.40
C GLU A 140 -14.46 -5.05 1.37
N GLY A 141 -13.14 -5.17 1.30
CA GLY A 141 -12.44 -6.07 0.39
C GLY A 141 -12.55 -5.69 -1.10
N LYS A 142 -13.02 -4.48 -1.41
CA LYS A 142 -13.12 -3.98 -2.80
C LYS A 142 -11.78 -3.44 -3.31
N MET A 143 -10.90 -3.08 -2.40
CA MET A 143 -9.55 -2.62 -2.66
C MET A 143 -8.56 -3.28 -1.70
N THR A 144 -7.29 -3.24 -2.06
CA THR A 144 -6.17 -3.64 -1.21
C THR A 144 -5.10 -2.55 -1.21
N CYS A 145 -4.16 -2.62 -0.29
CA CYS A 145 -3.04 -1.66 -0.22
C CYS A 145 -2.23 -1.67 -1.54
N SER A 146 -2.07 -2.85 -2.13
CA SER A 146 -1.32 -3.03 -3.38
C SER A 146 -2.06 -2.55 -4.63
N ASN A 147 -3.28 -2.06 -4.55
CA ASN A 147 -3.89 -1.34 -5.68
C ASN A 147 -3.16 -0.03 -5.96
N CYS A 148 -2.69 0.65 -4.91
CA CYS A 148 -1.97 1.92 -5.03
C CYS A 148 -0.47 1.79 -4.81
N HIS A 149 -0.03 0.90 -3.91
CA HIS A 149 1.36 0.74 -3.51
C HIS A 149 1.98 -0.55 -4.03
N ASN A 150 3.27 -0.51 -4.39
CA ASN A 150 4.06 -1.72 -4.58
C ASN A 150 5.03 -1.90 -3.39
N PRO A 151 4.76 -2.83 -2.48
CA PRO A 151 5.58 -3.02 -1.28
C PRO A 151 7.01 -3.50 -1.59
N HIS A 152 7.25 -3.98 -2.81
CA HIS A 152 8.57 -4.43 -3.24
C HIS A 152 9.47 -3.32 -3.77
N GLY A 153 8.98 -2.08 -3.82
CA GLY A 153 9.73 -0.94 -4.31
C GLY A 153 9.17 -0.38 -5.62
N THR A 154 9.32 0.92 -5.77
CA THR A 154 9.07 1.70 -6.98
C THR A 154 10.09 2.82 -7.08
N VAL A 155 10.14 3.48 -8.20
CA VAL A 155 10.90 4.73 -8.38
C VAL A 155 10.16 5.95 -7.83
N ASN A 156 8.92 5.75 -7.40
CA ASN A 156 7.99 6.80 -7.00
C ASN A 156 7.94 6.97 -5.48
N GLU A 157 7.53 8.16 -5.04
CA GLU A 157 7.35 8.47 -3.64
C GLU A 157 6.29 7.56 -2.99
N ALA A 158 6.50 7.25 -1.70
CA ALA A 158 5.60 6.41 -0.90
C ALA A 158 5.28 5.03 -1.52
N LEU A 159 6.16 4.52 -2.35
CA LEU A 159 5.98 3.25 -3.08
C LEU A 159 4.72 3.23 -3.97
N LEU A 160 4.28 4.38 -4.48
CA LEU A 160 3.16 4.45 -5.41
C LEU A 160 3.51 3.76 -6.73
N LYS A 161 2.54 3.07 -7.32
CA LYS A 161 2.69 2.40 -8.60
C LYS A 161 2.76 3.40 -9.75
N GLU A 162 1.96 4.45 -9.67
CA GLU A 162 1.93 5.51 -10.68
C GLU A 162 2.90 6.64 -10.33
N THR A 163 3.27 7.42 -11.34
CA THR A 163 4.29 8.47 -11.23
C THR A 163 3.88 9.58 -10.26
N THR A 164 2.60 9.91 -10.22
CA THR A 164 2.07 10.94 -9.32
C THR A 164 0.94 10.40 -8.45
N VAL A 165 0.67 11.10 -7.35
CA VAL A 165 -0.52 10.85 -6.53
C VAL A 165 -1.79 10.95 -7.38
N ASN A 166 -1.87 11.97 -8.22
CA ASN A 166 -3.04 12.22 -9.06
C ASN A 166 -3.25 11.07 -10.07
N ASP A 167 -2.20 10.59 -10.72
CA ASP A 167 -2.30 9.44 -11.65
C ASP A 167 -2.80 8.19 -10.93
N THR A 168 -2.36 7.97 -9.68
CA THR A 168 -2.86 6.87 -8.85
C THR A 168 -4.37 7.00 -8.60
N CYS A 169 -4.84 8.20 -8.29
CA CYS A 169 -6.28 8.45 -8.07
C CYS A 169 -7.10 8.31 -9.37
N TYR A 170 -6.56 8.76 -10.48
CA TYR A 170 -7.22 8.71 -11.80
C TYR A 170 -7.41 7.30 -12.35
N GLN A 171 -6.76 6.28 -11.81
CA GLN A 171 -7.04 4.89 -12.16
C GLN A 171 -8.51 4.51 -11.89
N CYS A 172 -9.13 5.15 -10.91
CA CYS A 172 -10.53 4.92 -10.56
C CYS A 172 -11.40 6.18 -10.72
N HIS A 173 -10.81 7.38 -10.58
CA HIS A 173 -11.48 8.67 -10.62
C HIS A 173 -11.15 9.43 -11.92
N ALA A 174 -11.30 8.76 -13.06
CA ALA A 174 -10.99 9.33 -14.38
C ALA A 174 -11.77 10.62 -14.66
N GLU A 175 -12.99 10.76 -14.10
CA GLU A 175 -13.84 11.95 -14.24
C GLU A 175 -13.24 13.21 -13.58
N LYS A 176 -12.25 13.06 -12.70
CA LYS A 176 -11.55 14.19 -12.07
C LYS A 176 -10.28 14.61 -12.80
N ARG A 177 -9.88 13.86 -13.82
CA ARG A 177 -8.66 14.12 -14.58
C ARG A 177 -8.76 15.34 -15.48
N GLY A 178 -9.95 15.61 -16.00
CA GLY A 178 -10.13 16.63 -17.05
C GLY A 178 -9.83 16.08 -18.45
N PRO A 179 -9.44 16.94 -19.42
CA PRO A 179 -9.03 18.34 -19.24
C PRO A 179 -10.18 19.28 -18.87
N PHE A 180 -9.88 20.27 -18.05
CA PHE A 180 -10.81 21.36 -17.72
C PHE A 180 -10.29 22.67 -18.27
N LEU A 181 -11.20 23.53 -18.78
CA LEU A 181 -10.85 24.91 -19.19
C LEU A 181 -10.42 25.75 -18.00
N PHE A 182 -11.03 25.50 -16.85
CA PHE A 182 -10.75 26.19 -15.62
C PHE A 182 -10.33 25.18 -14.57
N GLU A 183 -9.04 25.13 -14.28
CA GLU A 183 -8.45 24.21 -13.30
C GLU A 183 -8.33 24.89 -11.94
N HIS A 184 -8.58 24.13 -10.87
CA HIS A 184 -8.29 24.55 -9.52
C HIS A 184 -6.88 24.10 -9.15
N GLN A 185 -5.98 25.06 -8.95
CA GLN A 185 -4.54 24.79 -8.80
C GLN A 185 -4.21 23.71 -7.76
N PRO A 186 -4.76 23.70 -6.53
CA PRO A 186 -4.46 22.66 -5.55
C PRO A 186 -4.87 21.25 -6.00
N VAL A 187 -5.92 21.12 -6.80
CA VAL A 187 -6.39 19.84 -7.36
C VAL A 187 -5.42 19.33 -8.42
N ARG A 188 -4.96 20.23 -9.28
CA ARG A 188 -3.96 19.92 -10.29
C ARG A 188 -2.63 19.48 -9.66
N GLU A 189 -2.24 20.08 -8.55
CA GLU A 189 -0.99 19.76 -7.86
C GLU A 189 -1.07 18.40 -7.19
N SER A 190 -2.07 18.16 -6.33
CA SER A 190 -2.23 16.88 -5.65
C SER A 190 -3.60 16.72 -5.00
N CYS A 191 -4.23 15.57 -5.24
CA CYS A 191 -5.48 15.19 -4.57
C CYS A 191 -5.35 15.17 -3.04
N VAL A 192 -4.17 14.80 -2.54
CA VAL A 192 -3.90 14.75 -1.10
C VAL A 192 -3.67 16.12 -0.45
N ASN A 193 -3.72 17.22 -1.19
CA ASN A 193 -3.83 18.54 -0.58
C ASN A 193 -5.11 18.66 0.26
N CYS A 194 -6.19 18.04 -0.19
CA CYS A 194 -7.51 18.08 0.44
C CYS A 194 -7.93 16.75 1.08
N HIS A 195 -7.60 15.62 0.46
CA HIS A 195 -8.05 14.28 0.85
C HIS A 195 -6.97 13.49 1.60
N ASP A 196 -7.40 12.66 2.56
CA ASP A 196 -6.58 11.63 3.18
C ASP A 196 -7.05 10.26 2.66
N PRO A 197 -6.32 9.60 1.74
CA PRO A 197 -6.76 8.36 1.12
C PRO A 197 -6.81 7.17 2.08
N HIS A 198 -6.17 7.25 3.25
CA HIS A 198 -6.21 6.20 4.25
C HIS A 198 -7.38 6.33 5.23
N GLY A 199 -8.02 7.48 5.26
CA GLY A 199 -9.24 7.69 6.03
C GLY A 199 -9.22 8.91 6.94
N SER A 200 -10.39 9.52 7.05
CA SER A 200 -10.66 10.73 7.81
C SER A 200 -11.98 10.61 8.58
N VAL A 201 -12.17 11.45 9.55
CA VAL A 201 -13.45 11.63 10.25
C VAL A 201 -14.40 12.58 9.52
N ASN A 202 -13.88 13.25 8.48
CA ASN A 202 -14.65 14.19 7.68
C ASN A 202 -15.21 13.49 6.43
N ASP A 203 -16.35 13.98 5.93
CA ASP A 203 -16.95 13.50 4.70
C ASP A 203 -15.96 13.57 3.53
N PHE A 204 -16.13 12.63 2.58
CA PHE A 204 -15.27 12.51 1.40
C PHE A 204 -13.77 12.36 1.74
N MET A 205 -13.44 11.87 2.92
CA MET A 205 -12.05 11.72 3.39
C MET A 205 -11.28 13.05 3.40
N LEU A 206 -11.93 14.18 3.66
CA LEU A 206 -11.26 15.46 3.73
C LEU A 206 -10.35 15.52 4.96
N LYS A 207 -9.15 16.09 4.81
CA LYS A 207 -8.21 16.28 5.92
C LYS A 207 -8.76 17.20 6.99
N VAL A 208 -9.52 18.21 6.57
CA VAL A 208 -10.16 19.21 7.44
C VAL A 208 -11.61 19.37 6.99
N SER A 209 -12.50 19.60 7.93
CA SER A 209 -13.91 19.87 7.62
C SER A 209 -14.10 21.17 6.84
N ARG A 210 -15.14 21.20 6.02
CA ARG A 210 -15.59 22.44 5.36
C ARG A 210 -16.34 23.33 6.34
N PRO A 211 -16.27 24.65 6.25
CA PRO A 211 -15.54 25.48 5.26
C PRO A 211 -14.06 25.68 5.60
N ARG A 212 -13.57 25.21 6.75
CA ARG A 212 -12.20 25.44 7.25
C ARG A 212 -11.13 25.02 6.24
N LEU A 213 -11.35 23.92 5.51
CA LEU A 213 -10.44 23.45 4.47
C LEU A 213 -10.21 24.52 3.40
N CYS A 214 -11.28 25.13 2.93
CA CYS A 214 -11.21 26.19 1.91
C CYS A 214 -10.51 27.44 2.45
N GLN A 215 -10.80 27.80 3.69
CA GLN A 215 -10.27 29.00 4.35
C GLN A 215 -8.76 28.93 4.62
N GLN A 216 -8.14 27.77 4.54
CA GLN A 216 -6.68 27.66 4.68
C GLN A 216 -5.92 28.39 3.56
N CYS A 217 -6.53 28.49 2.38
CA CYS A 217 -5.97 29.20 1.23
C CYS A 217 -6.79 30.44 0.87
N HIS A 218 -8.11 30.38 1.01
CA HIS A 218 -9.02 31.47 0.70
C HIS A 218 -9.32 32.32 1.96
N ALA A 219 -8.27 32.92 2.53
CA ALA A 219 -8.39 33.74 3.74
C ALA A 219 -9.06 35.12 3.49
N ASN A 220 -8.88 35.67 2.30
CA ASN A 220 -9.42 36.97 1.97
C ASN A 220 -10.79 36.85 1.24
N LEU A 221 -11.85 36.95 2.01
CA LEU A 221 -13.23 36.93 1.51
C LEU A 221 -13.82 38.34 1.37
N THR A 222 -13.00 39.40 1.23
CA THR A 222 -13.45 40.79 1.08
C THR A 222 -14.36 40.89 -0.15
N GLY A 223 -15.58 41.42 0.04
CA GLY A 223 -16.58 41.51 -1.01
C GLY A 223 -17.32 40.22 -1.37
N HIS A 224 -16.92 39.08 -0.80
CA HIS A 224 -17.66 37.83 -0.99
C HIS A 224 -18.99 37.88 -0.20
N PRO A 225 -20.09 37.30 -0.71
CA PRO A 225 -21.36 37.22 0.03
C PRO A 225 -21.25 36.58 1.42
N GLY A 226 -20.20 35.83 1.67
CA GLY A 226 -19.87 35.24 2.95
C GLY A 226 -18.90 36.03 3.83
N ASN A 227 -18.62 37.31 3.56
CA ASN A 227 -17.68 38.10 4.35
C ASN A 227 -18.19 38.36 5.77
N PRO A 228 -17.40 38.05 6.85
CA PRO A 228 -17.81 38.30 8.22
C PRO A 228 -18.10 39.74 8.60
N ARG A 229 -17.62 40.69 7.82
CA ARG A 229 -17.93 42.14 8.01
C ARG A 229 -19.33 42.55 7.50
N ASN A 230 -20.02 41.65 6.79
CA ASN A 230 -21.40 41.83 6.41
C ASN A 230 -22.31 41.00 7.32
N PRO A 231 -23.16 41.62 8.16
CA PRO A 231 -24.02 40.84 9.12
C PRO A 231 -24.95 39.84 8.43
N GLN A 232 -25.33 40.09 7.20
CA GLN A 232 -26.17 39.16 6.39
C GLN A 232 -25.41 37.96 5.89
N SER A 233 -24.10 37.97 5.98
CA SER A 233 -23.24 36.89 5.49
C SER A 233 -22.87 35.85 6.54
N ILE A 234 -23.18 36.06 7.82
CA ILE A 234 -22.90 35.10 8.90
C ILE A 234 -23.51 33.73 8.58
N TYR A 235 -24.67 33.71 7.98
CA TYR A 235 -25.34 32.46 7.58
C TYR A 235 -24.67 31.77 6.39
N ALA A 236 -23.91 32.49 5.58
CA ALA A 236 -23.17 31.90 4.45
C ALA A 236 -21.77 31.41 4.84
N ILE A 237 -21.09 32.12 5.76
CA ILE A 237 -19.71 31.76 6.20
C ILE A 237 -19.66 30.44 6.96
N ASN A 238 -20.68 30.15 7.77
CA ASN A 238 -20.77 28.91 8.55
C ASN A 238 -21.34 27.75 7.73
N ARG A 239 -21.58 27.94 6.43
CA ARG A 239 -22.03 26.90 5.51
C ARG A 239 -20.89 26.47 4.59
N GLU A 240 -21.08 25.35 3.93
CA GLU A 240 -20.11 24.82 3.00
C GLU A 240 -19.99 25.69 1.75
N CYS A 241 -18.75 26.06 1.39
CA CYS A 241 -18.48 26.82 0.17
C CYS A 241 -18.99 26.11 -1.09
N GLN A 242 -18.99 24.77 -1.05
CA GLN A 242 -19.46 23.91 -2.14
C GLN A 242 -20.96 24.01 -2.42
N ASN A 243 -21.78 24.59 -1.54
CA ASN A 243 -23.18 24.85 -1.86
C ASN A 243 -23.34 25.81 -3.05
N CYS A 244 -22.34 26.66 -3.28
CA CYS A 244 -22.28 27.56 -4.43
C CYS A 244 -21.15 27.18 -5.39
N HIS A 245 -19.97 26.77 -4.88
CA HIS A 245 -18.79 26.40 -5.66
C HIS A 245 -18.71 24.88 -5.83
N ALA A 246 -19.65 24.30 -6.60
CA ALA A 246 -19.81 22.84 -6.71
C ALA A 246 -18.71 22.16 -7.53
N GLN A 247 -18.05 22.86 -8.45
CA GLN A 247 -17.12 22.30 -9.41
C GLN A 247 -15.64 22.55 -9.05
N ILE A 248 -15.30 22.39 -7.77
CA ILE A 248 -13.95 22.69 -7.25
C ILE A 248 -12.83 21.84 -7.87
N HIS A 249 -13.14 20.69 -8.45
CA HIS A 249 -12.14 19.84 -9.12
C HIS A 249 -11.76 20.33 -10.51
N GLY A 250 -12.54 21.25 -11.07
CA GLY A 250 -12.37 21.83 -12.40
C GLY A 250 -13.70 22.01 -13.10
N SER A 251 -13.77 22.96 -14.02
CA SER A 251 -15.01 23.28 -14.74
C SER A 251 -14.74 23.61 -16.21
N ASN A 252 -15.67 23.22 -17.07
CA ASN A 252 -15.74 23.62 -18.47
C ASN A 252 -16.90 24.63 -18.72
N ASN A 253 -17.57 25.07 -17.66
CA ASN A 253 -18.67 26.05 -17.76
C ASN A 253 -18.12 27.45 -17.98
N PRO A 254 -18.80 28.31 -18.76
CA PRO A 254 -18.39 29.72 -18.93
C PRO A 254 -18.27 30.53 -17.64
N SER A 255 -18.95 30.15 -16.55
CA SER A 255 -18.75 30.72 -15.21
C SER A 255 -17.54 30.13 -14.46
N GLY A 256 -16.74 29.35 -15.15
CA GLY A 256 -15.72 28.42 -14.65
C GLY A 256 -14.72 28.93 -13.63
N PRO A 257 -14.12 30.15 -13.71
CA PRO A 257 -13.18 30.63 -12.71
C PRO A 257 -13.74 30.68 -11.28
N ARG A 258 -15.05 30.65 -11.16
CA ARG A 258 -15.75 30.63 -9.86
C ARG A 258 -16.20 29.24 -9.44
N PHE A 259 -16.04 28.23 -10.28
CA PHE A 259 -16.43 26.83 -10.03
C PHE A 259 -17.89 26.65 -9.56
N LEU A 260 -18.80 27.47 -10.07
CA LEU A 260 -20.20 27.46 -9.63
C LEU A 260 -21.00 26.29 -10.20
N ARG A 261 -20.70 25.88 -11.42
CA ARG A 261 -21.29 24.72 -12.11
C ARG A 261 -20.36 24.18 -13.20
#